data_f1ba424bc882d4420d9e3ed435fca173
#
_entry.id   f1ba424bc882d4420d9e3ed435fca173
#
_cell.length_a   1.000
_cell.length_b   1.000
_cell.length_c   1.000
_cell.angle_alpha   90.00
_cell.angle_beta   90.00
_cell.angle_gamma   90.00
#
_symmetry.space_group_name_H-M   'P 1'
#
loop_
_entity.id
_entity.type
_entity.pdbx_description
1 polymer ?
#
loop_
_entity_poly.entity_id
_entity_poly.type
_entity_poly.pdbx_seq_one_letter_code
_entity_poly.pdbx_strand_id
1 'polypeptide(L)'
;MEWLPKQCNKHKWAPQTYQSNLGTVQNLIIPYIGDMQMQKLKPYHLEDLYSTLSKTPCGQYYEGKKQVLSEKQQQRLLSGTTIHEVHRLLRTAFQYAVEWGVLIKSPVPVDSPKKSIQERAIWDADEMWAALASMEDPILHLAVHLT
;
A
#
# COMPACT_ATOMS: atom_id res chain seq x y z
N MET A 1 7.10 -14.60 -10.60
CA MET A 1 5.91 -13.93 -10.00
C MET A 1 4.58 -14.49 -10.53
N GLU A 2 4.39 -15.79 -10.49
CA GLU A 2 3.16 -16.43 -11.04
C GLU A 2 1.91 -16.26 -10.16
N TRP A 3 2.09 -15.95 -8.86
CA TRP A 3 0.97 -15.87 -7.92
C TRP A 3 0.03 -14.68 -8.20
N LEU A 4 0.57 -13.50 -8.47
CA LEU A 4 -0.22 -12.28 -8.74
C LEU A 4 -1.22 -12.46 -9.91
N PRO A 5 -0.80 -12.90 -11.12
CA PRO A 5 -1.73 -13.12 -12.22
C PRO A 5 -2.81 -14.16 -11.90
N LYS A 6 -2.46 -15.21 -11.13
CA LYS A 6 -3.43 -16.24 -10.72
C LYS A 6 -4.54 -15.69 -9.82
N GLN A 7 -4.29 -14.64 -9.02
CA GLN A 7 -5.33 -14.01 -8.21
C GLN A 7 -6.34 -13.23 -9.06
N CYS A 8 -5.89 -12.59 -10.13
CA CYS A 8 -6.78 -11.91 -11.08
C CYS A 8 -7.59 -12.93 -11.89
N ASN A 9 -6.94 -13.97 -12.43
CA ASN A 9 -7.59 -15.00 -13.25
C ASN A 9 -8.64 -15.82 -12.48
N LYS A 10 -8.50 -15.96 -11.17
CA LYS A 10 -9.49 -16.62 -10.30
C LYS A 10 -10.64 -15.70 -9.89
N HIS A 11 -10.79 -14.53 -10.50
CA HIS A 11 -11.77 -13.49 -10.14
C HIS A 11 -11.76 -13.07 -8.67
N LYS A 12 -10.66 -13.31 -7.97
CA LYS A 12 -10.51 -12.90 -6.55
C LYS A 12 -10.21 -11.41 -6.41
N TRP A 13 -9.59 -10.80 -7.43
CA TRP A 13 -9.24 -9.38 -7.46
C TRP A 13 -9.83 -8.69 -8.68
N ALA A 14 -10.40 -7.52 -8.48
CA ALA A 14 -10.74 -6.62 -9.57
C ALA A 14 -9.46 -6.13 -10.28
N PRO A 15 -9.52 -5.77 -11.57
CA PRO A 15 -8.36 -5.28 -12.33
C PRO A 15 -7.62 -4.14 -11.64
N GLN A 16 -8.36 -3.18 -11.06
CA GLN A 16 -7.78 -2.06 -10.32
C GLN A 16 -7.00 -2.53 -9.07
N THR A 17 -7.54 -3.49 -8.32
CA THR A 17 -6.87 -4.10 -7.17
C THR A 17 -5.58 -4.82 -7.58
N TYR A 18 -5.61 -5.51 -8.71
CA TYR A 18 -4.42 -6.16 -9.27
C TYR A 18 -3.33 -5.13 -9.59
N GLN A 19 -3.67 -4.05 -10.28
CA GLN A 19 -2.71 -2.99 -10.64
C GLN A 19 -2.11 -2.34 -9.40
N SER A 20 -2.93 -2.03 -8.39
CA SER A 20 -2.46 -1.47 -7.12
C SER A 20 -1.51 -2.40 -6.39
N ASN A 21 -1.85 -3.69 -6.29
CA ASN A 21 -1.01 -4.69 -5.65
C ASN A 21 0.29 -4.94 -6.44
N LEU A 22 0.23 -4.92 -7.77
CA LEU A 22 1.41 -5.03 -8.64
C LEU A 22 2.38 -3.87 -8.39
N GLY A 23 1.87 -2.63 -8.34
CA GLY A 23 2.65 -1.45 -8.00
C GLY A 23 3.28 -1.55 -6.60
N THR A 24 2.54 -2.05 -5.61
CA THR A 24 3.06 -2.29 -4.26
C THR A 24 4.20 -3.30 -4.27
N VAL A 25 4.07 -4.40 -4.99
CA VAL A 25 5.13 -5.42 -5.11
C VAL A 25 6.36 -4.86 -5.79
N GLN A 26 6.20 -4.19 -6.93
CA GLN A 26 7.32 -3.65 -7.72
C GLN A 26 8.07 -2.53 -7.01
N ASN A 27 7.37 -1.67 -6.27
CA ASN A 27 7.95 -0.46 -5.71
C ASN A 27 8.33 -0.58 -4.23
N LEU A 28 7.66 -1.45 -3.46
CA LEU A 28 7.83 -1.52 -2.00
C LEU A 28 8.32 -2.89 -1.50
N ILE A 29 8.32 -3.92 -2.32
CA ILE A 29 8.76 -5.26 -1.90
C ILE A 29 10.01 -5.69 -2.65
N ILE A 30 9.97 -5.74 -3.98
CA ILE A 30 11.08 -6.23 -4.81
C ILE A 30 12.38 -5.46 -4.55
N PRO A 31 12.42 -4.12 -4.44
CA PRO A 31 13.68 -3.39 -4.27
C PRO A 31 14.43 -3.72 -2.97
N TYR A 32 13.75 -4.31 -1.99
CA TYR A 32 14.30 -4.56 -0.66
C TYR A 32 14.55 -6.04 -0.37
N ILE A 33 13.64 -6.92 -0.80
CA ILE A 33 13.73 -8.35 -0.50
C ILE A 33 13.61 -9.24 -1.74
N GLY A 34 13.53 -8.67 -2.94
CA GLY A 34 13.30 -9.41 -4.19
C GLY A 34 14.41 -10.40 -4.54
N ASP A 35 15.65 -10.10 -4.17
CA ASP A 35 16.82 -10.95 -4.45
C ASP A 35 16.96 -12.11 -3.44
N MET A 36 16.18 -12.11 -2.36
CA MET A 36 16.25 -13.16 -1.34
C MET A 36 15.42 -14.38 -1.75
N GLN A 37 16.00 -15.56 -1.58
CA GLN A 37 15.26 -16.80 -1.75
C GLN A 37 14.15 -16.88 -0.69
N MET A 38 12.94 -17.26 -1.11
CA MET A 38 11.75 -17.31 -0.24
C MET A 38 11.95 -18.23 0.98
N GLN A 39 12.69 -19.34 0.82
CA GLN A 39 13.00 -20.29 1.89
C GLN A 39 13.98 -19.74 2.94
N LYS A 40 14.76 -18.71 2.59
CA LYS A 40 15.71 -18.05 3.49
C LYS A 40 15.13 -16.84 4.21
N LEU A 41 13.93 -16.42 3.82
CA LEU A 41 13.22 -15.32 4.48
C LEU A 41 12.81 -15.73 5.89
N LYS A 42 13.18 -14.90 6.86
CA LYS A 42 12.84 -15.06 8.28
C LYS A 42 12.04 -13.85 8.77
N PRO A 43 11.31 -13.97 9.88
CA PRO A 43 10.48 -12.86 10.40
C PRO A 43 11.25 -11.54 10.55
N TYR A 44 12.47 -11.58 11.04
CA TYR A 44 13.27 -10.36 11.24
C TYR A 44 13.57 -9.59 9.93
N HIS A 45 13.70 -10.29 8.78
CA HIS A 45 13.88 -9.60 7.49
C HIS A 45 12.65 -8.79 7.10
N LEU A 46 11.46 -9.23 7.50
CA LEU A 46 10.22 -8.51 7.25
C LEU A 46 10.06 -7.34 8.23
N GLU A 47 10.49 -7.49 9.48
CA GLU A 47 10.55 -6.39 10.45
C GLU A 47 11.51 -5.29 9.98
N ASP A 48 12.68 -5.67 9.48
CA ASP A 48 13.65 -4.73 8.87
C ASP A 48 13.06 -4.04 7.65
N LEU A 49 12.31 -4.78 6.80
CA LEU A 49 11.59 -4.20 5.68
C LEU A 49 10.60 -3.12 6.17
N TYR A 50 9.77 -3.41 7.16
CA TYR A 50 8.78 -2.44 7.67
C TYR A 50 9.46 -1.22 8.30
N SER A 51 10.55 -1.43 9.04
CA SER A 51 11.36 -0.34 9.60
C SER A 51 11.96 0.53 8.49
N THR A 52 12.46 -0.07 7.42
CA THR A 52 13.01 0.66 6.26
C THR A 52 11.92 1.43 5.52
N LEU A 53 10.77 0.79 5.26
CA LEU A 53 9.64 1.44 4.59
C LEU A 53 9.12 2.65 5.37
N SER A 54 9.12 2.61 6.72
CA SER A 54 8.69 3.74 7.54
C SER A 54 9.56 4.99 7.38
N LYS A 55 10.79 4.83 6.92
CA LYS A 55 11.76 5.91 6.64
C LYS A 55 11.88 6.22 5.14
N THR A 56 11.16 5.49 4.30
CA THR A 56 11.24 5.62 2.84
C THR A 56 10.33 6.75 2.36
N PRO A 57 10.84 7.66 1.52
CA PRO A 57 10.04 8.68 0.88
C PRO A 57 8.96 8.10 -0.04
N CYS A 58 7.80 8.75 -0.07
CA CYS A 58 6.73 8.42 -1.00
C CYS A 58 7.22 8.60 -2.46
N GLY A 59 7.02 7.58 -3.32
CA GLY A 59 7.42 7.66 -4.73
C GLY A 59 8.91 7.39 -4.99
N GLN A 60 9.67 6.88 -4.01
CA GLN A 60 11.08 6.54 -4.20
C GLN A 60 11.33 5.52 -5.33
N TYR A 61 10.37 4.64 -5.56
CA TYR A 61 10.39 3.70 -6.68
C TYR A 61 9.13 3.85 -7.51
N TYR A 62 9.29 3.76 -8.83
CA TYR A 62 8.20 3.71 -9.80
C TYR A 62 8.51 2.61 -10.82
N GLU A 63 7.58 1.69 -11.03
CA GLU A 63 7.77 0.51 -11.88
C GLU A 63 9.07 -0.26 -11.59
N GLY A 64 9.43 -0.36 -10.31
CA GLY A 64 10.65 -1.02 -9.83
C GLY A 64 11.95 -0.22 -10.03
N LYS A 65 11.89 0.98 -10.61
CA LYS A 65 13.06 1.84 -10.83
C LYS A 65 13.14 2.94 -9.77
N LYS A 66 14.34 3.17 -9.24
CA LYS A 66 14.59 4.25 -8.28
C LYS A 66 14.44 5.61 -8.97
N GLN A 67 13.66 6.51 -8.37
CA GLN A 67 13.41 7.85 -8.88
C GLN A 67 14.29 8.89 -8.18
N VAL A 68 14.60 9.97 -8.90
CA VAL A 68 15.20 11.17 -8.30
C VAL A 68 14.06 12.03 -7.78
N LEU A 69 13.97 12.18 -6.45
CA LEU A 69 12.91 12.92 -5.79
C LEU A 69 13.35 14.36 -5.51
N SER A 70 12.43 15.31 -5.64
CA SER A 70 12.62 16.69 -5.17
C SER A 70 12.68 16.73 -3.63
N GLU A 71 13.24 17.81 -3.06
CA GLU A 71 13.35 17.98 -1.60
C GLU A 71 12.00 17.87 -0.88
N LYS A 72 10.92 18.43 -1.44
CA LYS A 72 9.56 18.32 -0.88
C LYS A 72 9.03 16.87 -0.89
N GLN A 73 9.37 16.10 -1.92
CA GLN A 73 8.98 14.69 -2.01
C GLN A 73 9.78 13.82 -1.04
N GLN A 74 11.05 14.12 -0.80
CA GLN A 74 11.89 13.41 0.17
C GLN A 74 11.36 13.53 1.60
N GLN A 75 10.72 14.63 1.95
CA GLN A 75 10.13 14.86 3.26
C GLN A 75 8.83 14.07 3.50
N ARG A 76 8.16 13.61 2.43
CA ARG A 76 6.90 12.87 2.53
C ARG A 76 7.16 11.37 2.63
N LEU A 77 7.19 10.86 3.85
CA LEU A 77 7.40 9.44 4.11
C LEU A 77 6.14 8.60 3.81
N LEU A 78 6.34 7.29 3.65
CA LEU A 78 5.25 6.33 3.50
C LEU A 78 4.40 6.29 4.77
N SER A 79 3.08 6.25 4.60
CA SER A 79 2.15 6.15 5.73
C SER A 79 2.14 4.75 6.34
N GLY A 80 1.82 4.66 7.64
CA GLY A 80 1.62 3.37 8.32
C GLY A 80 0.52 2.52 7.65
N THR A 81 -0.47 3.15 7.03
CA THR A 81 -1.49 2.44 6.25
C THR A 81 -0.88 1.72 5.04
N THR A 82 0.05 2.37 4.32
CA THR A 82 0.76 1.75 3.19
C THR A 82 1.59 0.56 3.65
N ILE A 83 2.29 0.68 4.78
CA ILE A 83 3.09 -0.41 5.35
C ILE A 83 2.20 -1.57 5.78
N HIS A 84 1.04 -1.28 6.36
CA HIS A 84 0.04 -2.30 6.70
C HIS A 84 -0.48 -3.04 5.45
N GLU A 85 -0.70 -2.33 4.32
CA GLU A 85 -1.10 -2.97 3.06
C GLU A 85 0.01 -3.88 2.50
N VAL A 86 1.29 -3.48 2.61
CA VAL A 86 2.44 -4.34 2.28
C VAL A 86 2.41 -5.61 3.13
N HIS A 87 2.22 -5.48 4.46
CA HIS A 87 2.12 -6.63 5.37
C HIS A 87 0.97 -7.56 4.97
N ARG A 88 -0.23 -7.02 4.71
CA ARG A 88 -1.40 -7.79 4.29
C ARG A 88 -1.15 -8.56 3.00
N LEU A 89 -0.50 -7.92 2.03
CA LEU A 89 -0.18 -8.54 0.75
C LEU A 89 0.85 -9.67 0.91
N LEU A 90 1.92 -9.44 1.68
CA LEU A 90 2.92 -10.45 2.00
C LEU A 90 2.31 -11.64 2.74
N ARG A 91 1.47 -11.39 3.75
CA ARG A 91 0.78 -12.44 4.49
C ARG A 91 -0.02 -13.34 3.56
N THR A 92 -0.79 -12.74 2.65
CA THR A 92 -1.57 -13.51 1.68
C THR A 92 -0.68 -14.30 0.73
N ALA A 93 0.40 -13.69 0.20
CA ALA A 93 1.33 -14.36 -0.70
C ALA A 93 2.04 -15.55 -0.05
N PHE A 94 2.53 -15.38 1.18
CA PHE A 94 3.21 -16.46 1.91
C PHE A 94 2.26 -17.57 2.37
N GLN A 95 1.00 -17.24 2.66
CA GLN A 95 -0.01 -18.25 2.93
C GLN A 95 -0.23 -19.15 1.71
N TYR A 96 -0.35 -18.58 0.51
CA TYR A 96 -0.42 -19.37 -0.72
C TYR A 96 0.86 -20.19 -0.98
N ALA A 97 2.04 -19.66 -0.64
CA ALA A 97 3.29 -20.42 -0.77
C ALA A 97 3.31 -21.65 0.15
N VAL A 98 2.72 -21.57 1.34
CA VAL A 98 2.54 -22.72 2.23
C VAL A 98 1.51 -23.69 1.66
N GLU A 99 0.36 -23.21 1.19
CA GLU A 99 -0.69 -24.05 0.56
C GLU A 99 -0.17 -24.80 -0.68
N TRP A 100 0.76 -24.21 -1.43
CA TRP A 100 1.39 -24.84 -2.60
C TRP A 100 2.59 -25.74 -2.24
N GLY A 101 2.90 -25.89 -0.97
CA GLY A 101 4.03 -26.71 -0.50
C GLY A 101 5.41 -26.12 -0.81
N VAL A 102 5.50 -24.84 -1.20
CA VAL A 102 6.78 -24.14 -1.44
C VAL A 102 7.47 -23.83 -0.13
N LEU A 103 6.69 -23.56 0.92
CA LEU A 103 7.15 -23.29 2.28
C LEU A 103 6.45 -24.21 3.29
N ILE A 104 7.18 -24.58 4.33
CA ILE A 104 6.62 -25.34 5.46
C ILE A 104 5.80 -24.42 6.38
N LYS A 105 6.26 -23.19 6.57
CA LYS A 105 5.65 -22.19 7.46
C LYS A 105 5.84 -20.78 6.88
N SER A 106 4.83 -19.94 7.08
CA SER A 106 4.91 -18.52 6.71
C SER A 106 5.90 -17.76 7.61
N PRO A 107 6.83 -16.96 7.05
CA PRO A 107 7.74 -16.13 7.83
C PRO A 107 7.10 -14.81 8.27
N VAL A 108 5.87 -14.51 7.86
CA VAL A 108 5.22 -13.23 8.18
C VAL A 108 4.84 -13.19 9.66
N PRO A 109 5.27 -12.16 10.42
CA PRO A 109 4.89 -11.98 11.81
C PRO A 109 3.37 -11.95 11.98
N VAL A 110 2.88 -12.43 13.12
CA VAL A 110 1.44 -12.39 13.45
C VAL A 110 1.00 -10.94 13.68
N ASP A 111 1.87 -10.14 14.31
CA ASP A 111 1.60 -8.75 14.61
C ASP A 111 1.78 -7.88 13.36
N SER A 112 0.73 -7.16 13.02
CA SER A 112 0.73 -6.27 11.87
C SER A 112 1.25 -4.88 12.27
N PRO A 113 1.99 -4.18 11.40
CA PRO A 113 2.36 -2.79 11.63
C PRO A 113 1.12 -1.93 11.92
N LYS A 114 1.23 -0.99 12.85
CA LYS A 114 0.13 -0.10 13.23
C LYS A 114 -0.25 0.78 12.04
N LYS A 115 -1.55 0.88 11.77
CA LYS A 115 -2.08 1.87 10.83
C LYS A 115 -1.91 3.26 11.40
N SER A 116 -1.47 4.20 10.59
CA SER A 116 -1.60 5.61 10.94
C SER A 116 -3.05 6.03 10.70
N ILE A 117 -3.80 6.24 11.77
CA ILE A 117 -5.13 6.85 11.68
C ILE A 117 -4.88 8.36 11.66
N GLN A 118 -5.04 9.00 10.51
CA GLN A 118 -5.17 10.45 10.43
C GLN A 118 -6.65 10.76 10.64
N GLU A 119 -6.98 11.37 11.75
CA GLU A 119 -8.27 12.02 11.92
C GLU A 119 -8.37 13.12 10.87
N ARG A 120 -9.33 12.99 9.98
CA ARG A 120 -9.64 14.06 9.03
C ARG A 120 -10.47 15.07 9.77
N ALA A 121 -10.09 16.32 9.69
CA ALA A 121 -10.96 17.42 10.11
C ALA A 121 -12.30 17.28 9.37
N ILE A 122 -13.37 17.19 10.11
CA ILE A 122 -14.73 17.25 9.58
C ILE A 122 -15.09 18.71 9.54
N TRP A 123 -15.49 19.19 8.38
CA TRP A 123 -15.96 20.57 8.25
C TRP A 123 -17.19 20.77 9.13
N ASP A 124 -17.22 21.87 9.84
CA ASP A 124 -18.44 22.30 10.51
C ASP A 124 -19.46 22.86 9.50
N ALA A 125 -20.67 23.14 9.97
CA ALA A 125 -21.73 23.61 9.09
C ALA A 125 -21.38 24.94 8.39
N ASP A 126 -20.68 25.85 9.09
CA ASP A 126 -20.32 27.16 8.57
C ASP A 126 -19.21 27.05 7.51
N GLU A 127 -18.21 26.18 7.74
CA GLU A 127 -17.17 25.88 6.77
C GLU A 127 -17.74 25.21 5.51
N MET A 128 -18.71 24.32 5.66
CA MET A 128 -19.39 23.67 4.54
C MET A 128 -20.19 24.68 3.73
N TRP A 129 -20.94 25.59 4.37
CA TRP A 129 -21.67 26.65 3.67
C TRP A 129 -20.74 27.63 2.96
N ALA A 130 -19.63 28.01 3.57
CA ALA A 130 -18.63 28.85 2.94
C ALA A 130 -18.00 28.19 1.70
N ALA A 131 -17.70 26.90 1.77
CA ALA A 131 -17.19 26.14 0.65
C ALA A 131 -18.23 26.04 -0.49
N LEU A 132 -19.49 25.77 -0.17
CA LEU A 132 -20.59 25.75 -1.14
C LEU A 132 -20.77 27.10 -1.84
N ALA A 133 -20.72 28.18 -1.09
CA ALA A 133 -20.84 29.54 -1.65
C ALA A 133 -19.67 29.91 -2.59
N SER A 134 -18.50 29.31 -2.42
CA SER A 134 -17.33 29.48 -3.29
C SER A 134 -17.32 28.61 -4.55
N MET A 135 -18.25 27.65 -4.68
CA MET A 135 -18.34 26.78 -5.84
C MET A 135 -19.03 27.48 -7.01
N GLU A 136 -18.27 27.71 -8.07
CA GLU A 136 -18.80 28.29 -9.32
C GLU A 136 -19.49 27.26 -10.23
N ASP A 137 -19.22 25.96 -10.03
CA ASP A 137 -19.79 24.88 -10.86
C ASP A 137 -21.18 24.45 -10.33
N PRO A 138 -22.26 24.69 -11.09
CA PRO A 138 -23.63 24.38 -10.68
C PRO A 138 -23.87 22.87 -10.51
N ILE A 139 -23.11 22.00 -11.20
CA ILE A 139 -23.24 20.54 -11.09
C ILE A 139 -22.66 20.06 -9.76
N LEU A 140 -21.50 20.58 -9.36
CA LEU A 140 -20.88 20.28 -8.06
C LEU A 140 -21.74 20.78 -6.91
N HIS A 141 -22.29 22.00 -7.02
CA HIS A 141 -23.21 22.59 -6.04
C HIS A 141 -24.45 21.70 -5.84
N LEU A 142 -25.06 21.26 -6.95
CA LEU A 142 -26.22 20.36 -6.91
C LEU A 142 -25.88 18.99 -6.30
N ALA A 143 -24.71 18.42 -6.62
CA ALA A 143 -24.28 17.11 -6.11
C ALA A 143 -24.12 17.13 -4.59
N VAL A 144 -23.62 18.21 -4.00
CA VAL A 144 -23.47 18.34 -2.55
C VAL A 144 -24.81 18.56 -1.82
N HIS A 145 -25.79 19.19 -2.48
CA HIS A 145 -27.13 19.35 -1.90
C HIS A 145 -27.98 18.07 -1.90
N LEU A 146 -27.60 17.06 -2.69
CA LEU A 146 -28.33 15.79 -2.82
C LEU A 146 -27.80 14.67 -1.90
N THR A 147 -26.73 14.92 -1.14
CA THR A 147 -26.15 13.99 -0.16
C THR A 147 -26.54 14.35 1.24
#